data_9b565590bf279b324775f73c608c6b4e
#
_entry.id   9b565590bf279b324775f73c608c6b4e
#
_cell.length_a   1.000
_cell.length_b   1.000
_cell.length_c   1.000
_cell.angle_alpha   90.00
_cell.angle_beta   90.00
_cell.angle_gamma   90.00
#
_symmetry.space_group_name_H-M   'P 1'
#
loop_
_entity.id
_entity.type
_entity.pdbx_description
1 polymer ?
#
loop_
_entity_poly.entity_id
_entity_poly.type
_entity_poly.pdbx_seq_one_letter_code
_entity_poly.pdbx_strand_id
1 'polypeptide(L)'
;MTTATLFAPKVRYASTGESQFDAMMTWRAELELAQLSEDDTPIVLGGYAEFLIIRVGEHPIADLLDSLSQDAETFAELFDDDDVAYSVQEQFGDSPFNRILIITAVSIASPLRGHDLGAWLVAEVIDRMASPLDTLVLLYPHPLDQPSSDAAAAAAVEALSRHWQRIGLQPIEGGILGQATAYRYLSDARATLKAVADLHISVPTSLLREEGPDMHPRHVVIDDEPGPPGLRLVRD
;
A
#
# COMPACT_ATOMS: atom_id res chain seq x y z
N MET A 1 11.92 21.00 -23.74
CA MET A 1 11.33 20.65 -22.43
C MET A 1 12.43 20.02 -21.63
N THR A 2 12.71 20.56 -20.46
CA THR A 2 13.69 19.98 -19.52
C THR A 2 13.09 18.76 -18.85
N THR A 3 13.89 17.71 -18.69
CA THR A 3 13.50 16.46 -18.01
C THR A 3 14.37 16.26 -16.79
N ALA A 4 13.79 15.68 -15.75
CA ALA A 4 14.48 15.17 -14.57
C ALA A 4 14.52 13.64 -14.64
N THR A 5 15.63 13.06 -14.19
CA THR A 5 15.77 11.61 -14.06
C THR A 5 15.60 11.25 -12.59
N LEU A 6 14.62 10.40 -12.30
CA LEU A 6 14.35 9.84 -10.98
C LEU A 6 14.88 8.41 -10.92
N PHE A 7 15.48 8.03 -9.79
CA PHE A 7 16.14 6.73 -9.64
C PHE A 7 16.17 6.30 -8.16
N ALA A 8 16.73 5.12 -7.88
CA ALA A 8 16.95 4.55 -6.55
C ALA A 8 15.70 4.66 -5.63
N PRO A 9 14.58 4.03 -6.00
CA PRO A 9 13.38 4.04 -5.16
C PRO A 9 13.68 3.49 -3.76
N LYS A 10 13.15 4.15 -2.75
CA LYS A 10 13.23 3.78 -1.33
C LYS A 10 11.87 3.86 -0.70
N VAL A 11 11.69 3.17 0.42
CA VAL A 11 10.46 3.22 1.21
C VAL A 11 10.78 3.81 2.58
N ARG A 12 10.06 4.88 2.92
CA ARG A 12 10.06 5.47 4.26
C ARG A 12 8.78 5.07 4.98
N TYR A 13 8.88 4.63 6.22
CA TYR A 13 7.75 4.21 7.02
C TYR A 13 7.48 5.22 8.13
N ALA A 14 6.21 5.55 8.33
CA ALA A 14 5.74 6.40 9.42
C ALA A 14 4.47 5.81 10.04
N SER A 15 4.36 5.83 11.37
CA SER A 15 3.10 5.57 12.05
C SER A 15 2.19 6.78 11.85
N THR A 16 0.94 6.57 11.45
CA THR A 16 0.00 7.64 11.09
C THR A 16 -0.90 8.10 12.23
N GLY A 17 -0.84 7.47 13.40
CA GLY A 17 -1.64 7.91 14.53
C GLY A 17 -1.46 7.07 15.79
N GLU A 18 -1.97 7.62 16.90
CA GLU A 18 -2.22 6.85 18.10
C GLU A 18 -3.49 6.04 17.87
N SER A 19 -3.34 4.72 17.72
CA SER A 19 -4.50 3.83 17.72
C SER A 19 -5.22 3.92 19.06
N GLN A 20 -6.55 3.98 19.04
CA GLN A 20 -7.37 3.85 20.25
C GLN A 20 -7.25 2.45 20.87
N PHE A 21 -6.74 1.48 20.11
CA PHE A 21 -6.63 0.08 20.48
C PHE A 21 -5.18 -0.38 20.37
N ASP A 22 -4.66 -0.99 21.41
CA ASP A 22 -3.30 -1.56 21.43
C ASP A 22 -3.14 -2.72 20.42
N ALA A 23 -4.26 -3.36 20.05
CA ALA A 23 -4.28 -4.46 19.10
C ALA A 23 -4.06 -4.04 17.63
N MET A 24 -4.16 -2.74 17.32
CA MET A 24 -4.07 -2.23 15.95
C MET A 24 -3.07 -1.09 15.82
N MET A 25 -2.31 -1.11 14.73
CA MET A 25 -1.37 -0.05 14.36
C MET A 25 -1.61 0.40 12.94
N THR A 26 -1.66 1.71 12.72
CA THR A 26 -1.81 2.33 11.39
C THR A 26 -0.49 2.90 10.90
N TRP A 27 -0.17 2.66 9.63
CA TRP A 27 1.11 3.01 9.03
C TRP A 27 0.94 3.59 7.63
N ARG A 28 1.90 4.42 7.26
CA ARG A 28 2.10 4.87 5.89
C ARG A 28 3.52 4.55 5.43
N ALA A 29 3.62 3.97 4.24
CA ALA A 29 4.87 3.75 3.54
C ALA A 29 4.94 4.72 2.37
N GLU A 30 5.91 5.61 2.36
CA GLU A 30 6.11 6.60 1.30
C GLU A 30 7.17 6.13 0.32
N LEU A 31 6.86 6.26 -0.96
CA LEU A 31 7.79 5.97 -2.05
C LEU A 31 8.64 7.21 -2.32
N GLU A 32 9.90 7.15 -1.98
CA GLU A 32 10.90 8.17 -2.25
C GLU A 32 11.76 7.77 -3.46
N LEU A 33 12.06 8.74 -4.33
CA LEU A 33 13.01 8.58 -5.42
C LEU A 33 14.05 9.70 -5.36
N ALA A 34 15.29 9.38 -5.65
CA ALA A 34 16.33 10.38 -5.81
C ALA A 34 16.22 11.05 -7.18
N GLN A 35 16.39 12.36 -7.26
CA GLN A 35 16.50 13.09 -8.52
C GLN A 35 17.97 13.28 -8.86
N LEU A 36 18.38 12.93 -10.09
CA LEU A 36 19.71 13.21 -10.58
C LEU A 36 19.86 14.72 -10.82
N SER A 37 20.77 15.36 -10.09
CA SER A 37 21.15 16.76 -10.22
C SER A 37 22.68 16.91 -10.12
N GLU A 38 23.24 18.01 -10.61
CA GLU A 38 24.67 18.25 -10.58
C GLU A 38 25.19 18.68 -9.19
N ASP A 39 24.39 19.42 -8.44
CA ASP A 39 24.81 20.03 -7.18
C ASP A 39 24.25 19.33 -5.93
N ASP A 40 23.17 18.57 -6.07
CA ASP A 40 22.44 17.93 -4.96
C ASP A 40 21.68 16.71 -5.47
N THR A 41 21.19 15.86 -4.53
CA THR A 41 20.37 14.71 -4.86
C THR A 41 19.03 14.82 -4.12
N PRO A 42 18.16 15.74 -4.57
CA PRO A 42 16.89 15.96 -3.89
C PRO A 42 16.01 14.71 -3.94
N ILE A 43 15.17 14.56 -2.91
CA ILE A 43 14.22 13.46 -2.81
C ILE A 43 12.88 13.90 -3.37
N VAL A 44 12.27 13.03 -4.16
CA VAL A 44 10.93 13.22 -4.73
C VAL A 44 10.00 12.17 -4.17
N LEU A 45 8.89 12.59 -3.55
CA LEU A 45 7.82 11.69 -3.15
C LEU A 45 7.02 11.28 -4.38
N GLY A 46 7.03 9.99 -4.69
CA GLY A 46 6.40 9.42 -5.89
C GLY A 46 5.09 8.71 -5.63
N GLY A 47 4.71 8.53 -4.36
CA GLY A 47 3.50 7.82 -3.98
C GLY A 47 3.54 7.32 -2.55
N TYR A 48 2.51 6.56 -2.17
CA TYR A 48 2.42 5.98 -0.83
C TYR A 48 1.56 4.71 -0.84
N ALA A 49 1.71 3.92 0.23
CA ALA A 49 0.78 2.88 0.64
C ALA A 49 0.36 3.12 2.10
N GLU A 50 -0.93 2.99 2.39
CA GLU A 50 -1.47 2.99 3.76
C GLU A 50 -1.86 1.57 4.12
N PHE A 51 -1.59 1.20 5.37
CA PHE A 51 -1.86 -0.15 5.82
C PHE A 51 -2.04 -0.23 7.35
N LEU A 52 -2.70 -1.30 7.76
CA LEU A 52 -2.96 -1.64 9.15
C LEU A 52 -2.22 -2.91 9.50
N ILE A 53 -1.81 -3.02 10.75
CA ILE A 53 -1.36 -4.27 11.37
C ILE A 53 -2.24 -4.53 12.57
N ILE A 54 -2.96 -5.67 12.56
CA ILE A 54 -3.86 -6.10 13.64
C ILE A 54 -3.26 -7.35 14.28
N ARG A 55 -3.29 -7.43 15.60
CA ARG A 55 -2.97 -8.63 16.37
C ARG A 55 -4.24 -9.44 16.60
N VAL A 56 -4.22 -10.69 16.15
CA VAL A 56 -5.33 -11.64 16.29
C VAL A 56 -5.44 -12.10 17.75
N GLY A 57 -6.65 -12.28 18.26
CA GLY A 57 -6.92 -12.76 19.60
C GLY A 57 -6.89 -11.70 20.71
N GLU A 58 -6.68 -10.41 20.38
CA GLU A 58 -6.62 -9.36 21.39
C GLU A 58 -7.89 -8.49 21.47
N HIS A 59 -8.65 -8.40 20.37
CA HIS A 59 -9.86 -7.56 20.31
C HIS A 59 -10.73 -8.02 19.12
N PRO A 60 -12.08 -7.90 19.19
CA PRO A 60 -12.97 -8.15 18.05
C PRO A 60 -12.52 -7.33 16.84
N ILE A 61 -12.17 -8.02 15.74
CA ILE A 61 -11.53 -7.39 14.58
C ILE A 61 -12.52 -6.49 13.83
N ALA A 62 -13.79 -6.88 13.76
CA ALA A 62 -14.85 -6.06 13.16
C ALA A 62 -14.97 -4.69 13.84
N ASP A 63 -14.89 -4.62 15.19
CA ASP A 63 -14.96 -3.38 15.96
C ASP A 63 -13.77 -2.47 15.66
N LEU A 64 -12.56 -3.06 15.47
CA LEU A 64 -11.36 -2.32 15.09
C LEU A 64 -11.52 -1.67 13.71
N LEU A 65 -12.07 -2.43 12.74
CA LEU A 65 -12.24 -1.98 11.36
C LEU A 65 -13.35 -0.91 11.25
N ASP A 66 -14.47 -1.08 11.95
CA ASP A 66 -15.58 -0.10 12.00
C ASP A 66 -15.11 1.26 12.55
N SER A 67 -14.17 1.24 13.50
CA SER A 67 -13.61 2.47 14.08
C SER A 67 -12.79 3.31 13.11
N LEU A 68 -12.37 2.77 11.97
CA LEU A 68 -11.45 3.42 11.03
C LEU A 68 -12.15 4.10 9.86
N SER A 69 -12.87 3.33 9.06
CA SER A 69 -13.56 3.83 7.88
C SER A 69 -14.51 2.79 7.28
N GLN A 70 -15.46 3.25 6.47
CA GLN A 70 -16.36 2.37 5.72
C GLN A 70 -15.61 1.42 4.76
N ASP A 71 -14.47 1.83 4.22
CA ASP A 71 -13.66 0.96 3.36
C ASP A 71 -13.01 -0.19 4.15
N ALA A 72 -12.62 0.08 5.40
CA ALA A 72 -12.10 -0.94 6.30
C ALA A 72 -13.17 -1.95 6.72
N GLU A 73 -14.43 -1.53 6.88
CA GLU A 73 -15.57 -2.40 7.19
C GLU A 73 -15.76 -3.51 6.13
N THR A 74 -15.35 -3.27 4.86
CA THR A 74 -15.42 -4.29 3.80
C THR A 74 -14.66 -5.58 4.17
N PHE A 75 -13.63 -5.49 5.00
CA PHE A 75 -12.87 -6.65 5.44
C PHE A 75 -13.51 -7.39 6.61
N ALA A 76 -14.51 -6.82 7.29
CA ALA A 76 -15.10 -7.39 8.51
C ALA A 76 -15.69 -8.79 8.29
N GLU A 77 -16.22 -9.08 7.10
CA GLU A 77 -16.80 -10.39 6.76
C GLU A 77 -15.77 -11.54 6.76
N LEU A 78 -14.46 -11.22 6.78
CA LEU A 78 -13.40 -12.23 6.81
C LEU A 78 -13.03 -12.69 8.23
N PHE A 79 -13.72 -12.17 9.26
CA PHE A 79 -13.38 -12.38 10.66
C PHE A 79 -14.58 -12.85 11.47
N ASP A 80 -14.31 -13.76 12.42
CA ASP A 80 -15.23 -14.24 13.44
C ASP A 80 -14.70 -13.77 14.80
N ASP A 81 -15.32 -12.70 15.36
CA ASP A 81 -14.92 -12.08 16.62
C ASP A 81 -13.44 -11.57 16.56
N ASP A 82 -12.54 -12.17 17.31
CA ASP A 82 -11.14 -11.79 17.43
C ASP A 82 -10.20 -12.65 16.55
N ASP A 83 -10.74 -13.52 15.68
CA ASP A 83 -9.98 -14.45 14.82
C ASP A 83 -10.40 -14.35 13.34
N VAL A 84 -9.59 -14.94 12.48
CA VAL A 84 -9.89 -15.08 11.04
C VAL A 84 -10.99 -16.14 10.88
N ALA A 85 -12.03 -15.85 10.09
CA ALA A 85 -13.14 -16.76 9.83
C ALA A 85 -12.64 -18.11 9.28
N TYR A 86 -13.29 -19.20 9.71
CA TYR A 86 -12.89 -20.55 9.33
C TYR A 86 -12.85 -20.76 7.81
N SER A 87 -13.80 -20.19 7.06
CA SER A 87 -13.84 -20.25 5.60
C SER A 87 -12.60 -19.67 4.93
N VAL A 88 -11.99 -18.64 5.55
CA VAL A 88 -10.75 -18.02 5.09
C VAL A 88 -9.54 -18.86 5.53
N GLN A 89 -9.50 -19.33 6.77
CA GLN A 89 -8.42 -20.18 7.27
C GLN A 89 -8.25 -21.46 6.46
N GLU A 90 -9.38 -22.13 6.10
CA GLU A 90 -9.38 -23.36 5.29
C GLU A 90 -8.69 -23.15 3.93
N GLN A 91 -8.82 -21.98 3.32
CA GLN A 91 -8.15 -21.65 2.05
C GLN A 91 -6.62 -21.64 2.15
N PHE A 92 -6.09 -21.44 3.36
CA PHE A 92 -4.65 -21.42 3.66
C PHE A 92 -4.18 -22.63 4.48
N GLY A 93 -4.89 -23.77 4.38
CA GLY A 93 -4.50 -25.04 4.98
C GLY A 93 -4.36 -24.97 6.49
N ASP A 94 -5.30 -24.30 7.16
CA ASP A 94 -5.32 -24.10 8.61
C ASP A 94 -4.03 -23.48 9.19
N SER A 95 -3.35 -22.64 8.40
CA SER A 95 -2.19 -21.89 8.88
C SER A 95 -2.63 -20.96 10.01
N PRO A 96 -1.99 -20.98 11.18
CA PRO A 96 -2.34 -20.08 12.27
C PRO A 96 -1.97 -18.65 11.89
N PHE A 97 -2.88 -17.70 12.13
CA PHE A 97 -2.63 -16.30 11.95
C PHE A 97 -2.55 -15.60 13.30
N ASN A 98 -1.41 -15.02 13.63
CA ASN A 98 -1.23 -14.15 14.80
C ASN A 98 -1.31 -12.67 14.44
N ARG A 99 -1.24 -12.36 13.13
CA ARG A 99 -1.29 -11.00 12.61
C ARG A 99 -2.05 -10.92 11.30
N ILE A 100 -2.67 -9.78 11.09
CA ILE A 100 -3.29 -9.41 9.82
C ILE A 100 -2.62 -8.11 9.37
N LEU A 101 -2.22 -8.05 8.10
CA LEU A 101 -1.73 -6.86 7.43
C LEU A 101 -2.72 -6.50 6.34
N ILE A 102 -3.44 -5.39 6.48
CA ILE A 102 -4.42 -4.91 5.51
C ILE A 102 -3.83 -3.71 4.78
N ILE A 103 -3.68 -3.80 3.47
CA ILE A 103 -3.34 -2.67 2.61
C ILE A 103 -4.64 -1.93 2.26
N THR A 104 -4.81 -0.73 2.80
CA THR A 104 -6.04 0.06 2.66
C THR A 104 -6.01 1.01 1.46
N ALA A 105 -4.83 1.56 1.13
CA ALA A 105 -4.68 2.45 0.00
C ALA A 105 -3.29 2.32 -0.63
N VAL A 106 -3.21 2.43 -1.96
CA VAL A 106 -1.94 2.56 -2.68
C VAL A 106 -2.10 3.61 -3.77
N SER A 107 -1.29 4.64 -3.72
CA SER A 107 -1.32 5.71 -4.70
C SER A 107 0.08 5.99 -5.26
N ILE A 108 0.19 6.00 -6.59
CA ILE A 108 1.42 6.33 -7.31
C ILE A 108 1.13 7.52 -8.22
N ALA A 109 2.00 8.53 -8.16
CA ALA A 109 1.91 9.72 -8.99
C ALA A 109 1.82 9.35 -10.47
N SER A 110 0.91 9.98 -11.20
CA SER A 110 0.59 9.63 -12.61
C SER A 110 1.82 9.50 -13.52
N PRO A 111 2.85 10.37 -13.43
CA PRO A 111 4.05 10.23 -14.27
C PRO A 111 4.90 8.98 -13.98
N LEU A 112 4.69 8.34 -12.83
CA LEU A 112 5.43 7.15 -12.39
C LEU A 112 4.63 5.85 -12.57
N ARG A 113 3.38 5.94 -13.03
CA ARG A 113 2.56 4.75 -13.29
C ARG A 113 3.10 3.96 -14.47
N GLY A 114 2.88 2.65 -14.46
CA GLY A 114 3.37 1.74 -15.51
C GLY A 114 4.80 1.23 -15.33
N HIS A 115 5.48 1.63 -14.24
CA HIS A 115 6.83 1.18 -13.90
C HIS A 115 6.89 0.15 -12.75
N ASP A 116 5.78 -0.49 -12.45
CA ASP A 116 5.63 -1.49 -11.37
C ASP A 116 5.96 -0.98 -9.95
N LEU A 117 6.11 0.34 -9.77
CA LEU A 117 6.45 0.95 -8.49
C LEU A 117 5.42 0.69 -7.39
N GLY A 118 4.12 0.65 -7.73
CA GLY A 118 3.05 0.31 -6.78
C GLY A 118 3.16 -1.13 -6.28
N ALA A 119 3.35 -2.08 -7.20
CA ALA A 119 3.54 -3.49 -6.87
C ALA A 119 4.81 -3.69 -6.03
N TRP A 120 5.91 -3.04 -6.40
CA TRP A 120 7.16 -3.07 -5.65
C TRP A 120 7.00 -2.49 -4.24
N LEU A 121 6.35 -1.32 -4.10
CA LEU A 121 6.09 -0.68 -2.81
C LEU A 121 5.32 -1.61 -1.86
N VAL A 122 4.23 -2.24 -2.34
CA VAL A 122 3.44 -3.17 -1.52
C VAL A 122 4.25 -4.42 -1.18
N ALA A 123 5.05 -4.95 -2.10
CA ALA A 123 5.92 -6.10 -1.83
C ALA A 123 6.98 -5.77 -0.76
N GLU A 124 7.55 -4.55 -0.76
CA GLU A 124 8.47 -4.08 0.28
C GLU A 124 7.77 -3.88 1.64
N VAL A 125 6.52 -3.37 1.64
CA VAL A 125 5.69 -3.27 2.85
C VAL A 125 5.49 -4.66 3.46
N ILE A 126 5.07 -5.64 2.67
CA ILE A 126 4.83 -7.00 3.13
C ILE A 126 6.12 -7.61 3.71
N ASP A 127 7.23 -7.53 2.97
CA ASP A 127 8.51 -8.11 3.41
C ASP A 127 9.03 -7.50 4.72
N ARG A 128 8.79 -6.20 4.92
CA ARG A 128 9.32 -5.47 6.07
C ARG A 128 8.42 -5.53 7.30
N MET A 129 7.11 -5.55 7.10
CA MET A 129 6.13 -5.35 8.17
C MET A 129 5.39 -6.63 8.58
N ALA A 130 5.28 -7.61 7.69
CA ALA A 130 4.65 -8.88 7.99
C ALA A 130 5.65 -9.85 8.67
N SER A 131 5.14 -10.66 9.59
CA SER A 131 5.88 -11.83 10.07
C SER A 131 5.93 -12.89 8.96
N PRO A 132 7.03 -13.59 8.77
CA PRO A 132 7.22 -14.49 7.62
C PRO A 132 6.39 -15.78 7.67
N LEU A 133 5.73 -16.09 8.80
CA LEU A 133 5.09 -17.41 9.01
C LEU A 133 3.62 -17.35 9.40
N ASP A 134 3.15 -16.22 9.96
CA ASP A 134 1.88 -16.17 10.69
C ASP A 134 1.05 -14.91 10.39
N THR A 135 1.30 -14.26 9.27
CA THR A 135 0.55 -13.07 8.85
C THR A 135 -0.37 -13.39 7.67
N LEU A 136 -1.65 -13.02 7.80
CA LEU A 136 -2.57 -12.92 6.68
C LEU A 136 -2.44 -11.52 6.08
N VAL A 137 -2.07 -11.44 4.80
CA VAL A 137 -2.02 -10.18 4.04
C VAL A 137 -3.31 -10.04 3.25
N LEU A 138 -3.98 -8.90 3.36
CA LEU A 138 -5.25 -8.58 2.72
C LEU A 138 -5.15 -7.28 1.93
N LEU A 139 -5.87 -7.20 0.80
CA LEU A 139 -6.01 -6.02 -0.02
C LEU A 139 -7.35 -6.05 -0.75
N TYR A 140 -8.10 -4.93 -0.71
CA TYR A 140 -9.29 -4.75 -1.53
C TYR A 140 -8.93 -3.94 -2.79
N PRO A 141 -9.10 -4.50 -4.00
CA PRO A 141 -8.68 -3.86 -5.26
C PRO A 141 -9.68 -2.79 -5.70
N HIS A 142 -9.80 -1.71 -4.94
CA HIS A 142 -10.70 -0.60 -5.22
C HIS A 142 -9.94 0.60 -5.81
N PRO A 143 -10.43 1.23 -6.90
CA PRO A 143 -9.82 2.45 -7.43
C PRO A 143 -10.06 3.63 -6.48
N LEU A 144 -9.01 4.41 -6.18
CA LEU A 144 -9.12 5.61 -5.34
C LEU A 144 -9.88 6.75 -6.04
N ASP A 145 -9.80 6.80 -7.37
CA ASP A 145 -10.53 7.77 -8.18
C ASP A 145 -11.95 7.23 -8.49
N GLN A 146 -12.98 8.09 -8.39
CA GLN A 146 -14.34 7.68 -8.73
C GLN A 146 -14.47 7.46 -10.25
N PRO A 147 -14.80 6.23 -10.69
CA PRO A 147 -15.04 5.95 -12.10
C PRO A 147 -16.27 6.66 -12.64
N SER A 148 -16.26 7.00 -13.92
CA SER A 148 -17.34 7.74 -14.59
C SER A 148 -18.64 6.95 -14.80
N SER A 149 -18.63 5.63 -14.57
CA SER A 149 -19.79 4.75 -14.69
C SER A 149 -19.53 3.42 -13.98
N ASP A 150 -20.61 2.67 -13.67
CA ASP A 150 -20.53 1.34 -13.06
C ASP A 150 -19.70 0.34 -13.89
N ALA A 151 -19.84 0.40 -15.23
CA ALA A 151 -19.05 -0.45 -16.12
C ALA A 151 -17.55 -0.11 -16.07
N ALA A 152 -17.21 1.18 -15.96
CA ALA A 152 -15.82 1.62 -15.78
C ALA A 152 -15.29 1.22 -14.41
N ALA A 153 -16.13 1.28 -13.37
CA ALA A 153 -15.78 0.82 -12.03
C ALA A 153 -15.44 -0.67 -12.03
N ALA A 154 -16.31 -1.51 -12.59
CA ALA A 154 -16.08 -2.95 -12.66
C ALA A 154 -14.79 -3.29 -13.43
N ALA A 155 -14.54 -2.63 -14.57
CA ALA A 155 -13.33 -2.83 -15.35
C ALA A 155 -12.06 -2.38 -14.58
N ALA A 156 -12.13 -1.30 -13.81
CA ALA A 156 -11.03 -0.82 -12.98
C ALA A 156 -10.72 -1.80 -11.84
N VAL A 157 -11.73 -2.30 -11.14
CA VAL A 157 -11.58 -3.32 -10.09
C VAL A 157 -10.93 -4.59 -10.66
N GLU A 158 -11.40 -5.07 -11.81
CA GLU A 158 -10.81 -6.25 -12.47
C GLU A 158 -9.34 -6.02 -12.87
N ALA A 159 -9.03 -4.84 -13.40
CA ALA A 159 -7.65 -4.48 -13.75
C ALA A 159 -6.74 -4.40 -12.51
N LEU A 160 -7.21 -3.79 -11.43
CA LEU A 160 -6.50 -3.73 -10.15
C LEU A 160 -6.34 -5.12 -9.53
N SER A 161 -7.38 -5.95 -9.56
CA SER A 161 -7.30 -7.33 -9.07
C SER A 161 -6.20 -8.11 -9.79
N ARG A 162 -6.17 -8.07 -11.12
CA ARG A 162 -5.09 -8.70 -11.91
C ARG A 162 -3.70 -8.10 -11.60
N HIS A 163 -3.63 -6.79 -11.36
CA HIS A 163 -2.38 -6.12 -11.00
C HIS A 163 -1.84 -6.65 -9.66
N TRP A 164 -2.67 -6.73 -8.65
CA TRP A 164 -2.28 -7.18 -7.31
C TRP A 164 -2.03 -8.69 -7.21
N GLN A 165 -2.66 -9.50 -8.05
CA GLN A 165 -2.32 -10.93 -8.14
C GLN A 165 -0.87 -11.17 -8.58
N ARG A 166 -0.24 -10.23 -9.30
CA ARG A 166 1.17 -10.30 -9.68
C ARG A 166 2.14 -10.27 -8.51
N ILE A 167 1.72 -9.74 -7.36
CA ILE A 167 2.53 -9.77 -6.12
C ILE A 167 2.26 -11.00 -5.25
N GLY A 168 1.54 -12.00 -5.76
CA GLY A 168 1.29 -13.26 -5.08
C GLY A 168 0.00 -13.30 -4.26
N LEU A 169 -0.82 -12.25 -4.27
CA LEU A 169 -2.16 -12.27 -3.69
C LEU A 169 -3.11 -13.09 -4.57
N GLN A 170 -4.09 -13.73 -3.97
CA GLN A 170 -5.14 -14.50 -4.66
C GLN A 170 -6.53 -14.05 -4.22
N PRO A 171 -7.56 -14.19 -5.07
CA PRO A 171 -8.93 -13.89 -4.68
C PRO A 171 -9.38 -14.79 -3.52
N ILE A 172 -10.03 -14.14 -2.54
CA ILE A 172 -10.75 -14.77 -1.44
C ILE A 172 -12.21 -14.31 -1.46
N GLU A 173 -12.92 -14.32 -0.36
CA GLU A 173 -14.31 -13.88 -0.29
C GLU A 173 -14.47 -12.36 -0.50
N GLY A 174 -15.66 -11.90 -0.88
CA GLY A 174 -16.03 -10.47 -0.97
C GLY A 174 -15.27 -9.65 -2.03
N GLY A 175 -14.57 -10.30 -2.98
CA GLY A 175 -13.73 -9.59 -3.95
C GLY A 175 -12.39 -9.11 -3.38
N ILE A 176 -12.08 -9.48 -2.15
CA ILE A 176 -10.82 -9.19 -1.49
C ILE A 176 -9.74 -10.13 -2.02
N LEU A 177 -8.51 -9.66 -2.04
CA LEU A 177 -7.33 -10.46 -2.32
C LEU A 177 -6.58 -10.75 -1.02
N GLY A 178 -6.11 -11.98 -0.85
CA GLY A 178 -5.38 -12.38 0.33
C GLY A 178 -4.26 -13.37 0.05
N GLN A 179 -3.30 -13.46 0.98
CA GLN A 179 -2.25 -14.49 0.98
C GLN A 179 -1.65 -14.65 2.36
N ALA A 180 -1.40 -15.89 2.75
CA ALA A 180 -0.65 -16.21 3.95
C ALA A 180 0.86 -16.09 3.71
N THR A 181 1.59 -15.46 4.62
CA THR A 181 3.06 -15.32 4.53
C THR A 181 3.80 -16.64 4.72
N ALA A 182 3.14 -17.66 5.30
CA ALA A 182 3.68 -19.01 5.38
C ALA A 182 3.99 -19.64 4.01
N TYR A 183 3.37 -19.14 2.94
CA TYR A 183 3.62 -19.59 1.57
C TYR A 183 4.62 -18.68 0.84
N ARG A 184 5.32 -19.26 -0.14
CA ARG A 184 6.38 -18.56 -0.88
C ARG A 184 5.87 -17.59 -1.95
N TYR A 185 4.57 -17.54 -2.22
CA TYR A 185 4.01 -16.73 -3.32
C TYR A 185 4.38 -15.26 -3.24
N LEU A 186 4.29 -14.65 -2.04
CA LEU A 186 4.64 -13.24 -1.82
C LEU A 186 6.15 -13.00 -2.01
N SER A 187 7.00 -13.86 -1.43
CA SER A 187 8.46 -13.74 -1.54
C SER A 187 8.97 -14.00 -2.95
N ASP A 188 8.38 -14.97 -3.65
CA ASP A 188 8.73 -15.28 -5.04
C ASP A 188 8.31 -14.14 -5.98
N ALA A 189 7.12 -13.57 -5.79
CA ALA A 189 6.65 -12.41 -6.53
C ALA A 189 7.54 -11.18 -6.28
N ARG A 190 7.93 -10.90 -5.02
CA ARG A 190 8.87 -9.82 -4.69
C ARG A 190 10.21 -10.01 -5.41
N ALA A 191 10.70 -11.25 -5.51
CA ALA A 191 11.93 -11.53 -6.23
C ALA A 191 11.88 -11.15 -7.71
N THR A 192 10.70 -11.19 -8.36
CA THR A 192 10.52 -10.76 -9.75
C THR A 192 10.55 -9.22 -9.90
N LEU A 193 10.28 -8.48 -8.83
CA LEU A 193 10.25 -7.01 -8.82
C LEU A 193 11.61 -6.36 -8.46
N LYS A 194 12.66 -7.14 -8.23
CA LYS A 194 13.98 -6.62 -7.83
C LYS A 194 14.55 -5.59 -8.82
N ALA A 195 14.27 -5.73 -10.11
CA ALA A 195 14.74 -4.81 -11.13
C ALA A 195 14.16 -3.39 -10.98
N VAL A 196 13.05 -3.23 -10.22
CA VAL A 196 12.46 -1.91 -9.93
C VAL A 196 13.43 -1.02 -9.13
N ALA A 197 14.25 -1.61 -8.27
CA ALA A 197 15.24 -0.88 -7.49
C ALA A 197 16.32 -0.16 -8.36
N ASP A 198 16.55 -0.65 -9.58
CA ASP A 198 17.53 -0.11 -10.51
C ASP A 198 16.92 0.77 -11.62
N LEU A 199 15.62 1.08 -11.53
CA LEU A 199 14.93 1.90 -12.53
C LEU A 199 15.45 3.33 -12.57
N HIS A 200 15.52 3.87 -13.79
CA HIS A 200 15.73 5.29 -14.07
C HIS A 200 14.54 5.80 -14.87
N ILE A 201 13.80 6.75 -14.32
CA ILE A 201 12.55 7.25 -14.90
C ILE A 201 12.73 8.72 -15.27
N SER A 202 12.52 9.04 -16.54
CA SER A 202 12.57 10.43 -17.01
C SER A 202 11.20 11.06 -16.95
N VAL A 203 11.07 12.17 -16.21
CA VAL A 203 9.83 12.93 -16.07
C VAL A 203 10.04 14.39 -16.48
N PRO A 204 9.05 15.09 -17.06
CA PRO A 204 9.13 16.53 -17.28
C PRO A 204 9.34 17.27 -15.96
N THR A 205 10.30 18.19 -15.89
CA THR A 205 10.56 18.99 -14.67
C THR A 205 9.37 19.84 -14.24
N SER A 206 8.49 20.20 -15.20
CA SER A 206 7.25 20.93 -14.91
C SER A 206 6.23 20.15 -14.07
N LEU A 207 6.42 18.85 -13.90
CA LEU A 207 5.57 18.00 -13.04
C LEU A 207 6.10 17.88 -11.61
N LEU A 208 7.36 18.32 -11.37
CA LEU A 208 7.93 18.38 -10.03
C LEU A 208 7.43 19.66 -9.35
N ARG A 209 6.69 19.51 -8.25
CA ARG A 209 6.25 20.63 -7.41
C ARG A 209 7.21 20.76 -6.24
N GLU A 210 7.69 21.97 -5.98
CA GLU A 210 8.41 22.29 -4.74
C GLU A 210 7.39 22.37 -3.60
N GLU A 211 7.63 21.66 -2.51
CA GLU A 211 6.89 21.91 -1.27
C GLU A 211 7.34 23.26 -0.68
N GLY A 212 6.39 24.10 -0.31
CA GLY A 212 6.67 25.34 0.41
C GLY A 212 7.31 25.06 1.78
N PRO A 213 8.04 26.02 2.36
CA PRO A 213 8.84 25.84 3.59
C PRO A 213 8.05 25.53 4.88
N ASP A 214 6.72 25.47 4.82
CA ASP A 214 5.87 25.34 6.01
C ASP A 214 5.36 23.93 6.32
N MET A 215 5.72 22.93 5.52
CA MET A 215 5.34 21.53 5.80
C MET A 215 6.45 20.80 6.55
N HIS A 216 6.52 20.97 7.86
CA HIS A 216 7.30 20.09 8.71
C HIS A 216 6.78 18.65 8.60
N PRO A 217 7.66 17.64 8.42
CA PRO A 217 7.26 16.23 8.24
C PRO A 217 6.67 15.58 9.51
N ARG A 218 6.26 16.35 10.51
CA ARG A 218 5.75 15.85 11.81
C ARG A 218 4.24 15.92 11.99
N HIS A 219 3.51 16.49 11.06
CA HIS A 219 2.05 16.44 11.08
C HIS A 219 1.58 16.05 9.67
N VAL A 220 1.29 14.77 9.51
CA VAL A 220 0.46 14.31 8.38
C VAL A 220 -0.93 14.87 8.63
N VAL A 221 -1.19 16.08 8.16
CA VAL A 221 -2.55 16.54 7.93
C VAL A 221 -3.02 15.70 6.76
N ILE A 222 -4.03 14.89 6.97
CA ILE A 222 -4.77 14.25 5.89
C ILE A 222 -5.42 15.40 5.13
N ASP A 223 -4.78 15.87 4.06
CA ASP A 223 -5.41 16.81 3.14
C ASP A 223 -6.47 16.03 2.37
N ASP A 224 -7.72 16.25 2.73
CA ASP A 224 -8.94 15.81 2.05
C ASP A 224 -9.10 16.45 0.64
N GLU A 225 -8.02 16.74 -0.07
CA GLU A 225 -8.14 17.20 -1.45
C GLU A 225 -8.25 15.98 -2.39
N PRO A 226 -9.42 15.81 -3.04
CA PRO A 226 -9.63 14.71 -4.00
C PRO A 226 -8.88 14.99 -5.28
N GLY A 227 -7.66 14.50 -5.37
CA GLY A 227 -6.85 14.55 -6.58
C GLY A 227 -5.69 13.56 -6.55
N PRO A 228 -5.27 13.02 -7.71
CA PRO A 228 -4.12 12.12 -7.74
C PRO A 228 -2.90 12.85 -7.19
N PRO A 229 -2.09 12.21 -6.32
CA PRO A 229 -0.92 12.84 -5.75
C PRO A 229 0.04 13.25 -6.87
N GLY A 230 0.42 14.53 -6.85
CA GLY A 230 1.51 15.03 -7.69
C GLY A 230 2.87 14.54 -7.18
N LEU A 231 3.89 14.62 -8.02
CA LEU A 231 5.26 14.42 -7.58
C LEU A 231 5.67 15.58 -6.66
N ARG A 232 6.11 15.27 -5.44
CA ARG A 232 6.53 16.26 -4.45
C ARG A 232 8.03 16.17 -4.22
N LEU A 233 8.70 17.32 -4.31
CA LEU A 233 10.13 17.46 -4.04
C LEU A 233 10.31 17.80 -2.55
N VAL A 234 11.04 16.97 -1.83
CA VAL A 234 11.40 17.23 -0.43
C VAL A 234 12.82 17.80 -0.40
N ARG A 235 12.99 18.97 0.20
CA ARG A 235 14.30 19.55 0.51
C ARG A 235 14.53 19.45 2.01
N ASP A 236 15.67 18.92 2.40
CA ASP A 236 16.16 18.89 3.79
C ASP A 236 16.46 20.31 4.31
#